data_6658023116df7a1be62a0681379c4bd8
#
_entry.id   6658023116df7a1be62a0681379c4bd8
#
_cell.length_a   1.000
_cell.length_b   1.000
_cell.length_c   1.000
_cell.angle_alpha   90.00
_cell.angle_beta   90.00
_cell.angle_gamma   90.00
#
_symmetry.space_group_name_H-M   'P 1'
#
loop_
_entity.id
_entity.type
_entity.pdbx_description
1 polymer ?
#
loop_
_entity_poly.entity_id
_entity_poly.type
_entity_poly.pdbx_seq_one_letter_code
_entity_poly.pdbx_strand_id
1 'polypeptide(L)'
;MPAAATPDRLVRAVEMMGLGPADRVLEIGCGRGAAVALVCERLAGGTITAIDRSHTATAAAKERNAAAVAAGTAVLHTTALEDAAFEDGAFDRVFAVNVNLFWVRSPARELGLISRWLAPGGRLHLFWQAPGEAKAAEIAVKVPPAVTAEGFHVETVAASPLVHVQARRS
;
A
#
# COMPACT_ATOMS: atom_id res chain seq x y z
N MET A 1 -13.05 1.18 -25.99
CA MET A 1 -11.97 0.29 -25.51
C MET A 1 -12.41 -0.33 -24.20
N PRO A 2 -12.40 -1.65 -24.06
CA PRO A 2 -12.67 -2.24 -22.75
C PRO A 2 -11.59 -1.79 -21.77
N ALA A 3 -12.00 -1.46 -20.54
CA ALA A 3 -11.05 -1.19 -19.46
C ALA A 3 -10.11 -2.40 -19.33
N ALA A 4 -8.80 -2.16 -19.25
CA ALA A 4 -7.85 -3.25 -19.03
C ALA A 4 -8.25 -4.01 -17.75
N ALA A 5 -8.27 -5.35 -17.83
CA ALA A 5 -8.61 -6.19 -16.70
C ALA A 5 -7.71 -5.85 -15.51
N THR A 6 -8.30 -5.77 -14.32
CA THR A 6 -7.55 -5.52 -13.09
C THR A 6 -6.62 -6.72 -12.83
N PRO A 7 -5.31 -6.50 -12.62
CA PRO A 7 -4.38 -7.60 -12.37
C PRO A 7 -4.75 -8.40 -11.13
N ASP A 8 -4.77 -9.73 -11.22
CA ASP A 8 -5.11 -10.64 -10.12
C ASP A 8 -4.32 -10.38 -8.84
N ARG A 9 -3.05 -9.96 -8.95
CA ARG A 9 -2.22 -9.61 -7.79
C ARG A 9 -2.82 -8.49 -6.95
N LEU A 10 -3.48 -7.51 -7.58
CA LEU A 10 -4.11 -6.39 -6.87
C LEU A 10 -5.38 -6.84 -6.17
N VAL A 11 -6.19 -7.69 -6.82
CA VAL A 11 -7.39 -8.28 -6.21
C VAL A 11 -6.99 -9.07 -4.96
N ARG A 12 -5.98 -9.94 -5.08
CA ARG A 12 -5.48 -10.74 -3.96
C ARG A 12 -4.91 -9.87 -2.84
N ALA A 13 -4.12 -8.84 -3.16
CA ALA A 13 -3.56 -7.94 -2.17
C ALA A 13 -4.66 -7.23 -1.37
N VAL A 14 -5.67 -6.71 -2.03
CA VAL A 14 -6.81 -6.05 -1.37
C VAL A 14 -7.60 -7.02 -0.49
N GLU A 15 -7.83 -8.24 -0.96
CA GLU A 15 -8.50 -9.29 -0.15
C GLU A 15 -7.68 -9.66 1.09
N MET A 16 -6.36 -9.84 0.94
CA MET A 16 -5.47 -10.22 2.04
C MET A 16 -5.35 -9.14 3.12
N MET A 17 -5.61 -7.88 2.81
CA MET A 17 -5.59 -6.79 3.81
C MET A 17 -6.72 -6.87 4.83
N GLY A 18 -7.85 -7.52 4.52
CA GLY A 18 -8.99 -7.60 5.43
C GLY A 18 -9.52 -6.23 5.83
N LEU A 19 -9.77 -5.35 4.85
CA LEU A 19 -10.20 -3.98 5.10
C LEU A 19 -11.55 -3.93 5.81
N GLY A 20 -11.63 -3.07 6.83
CA GLY A 20 -12.91 -2.64 7.40
C GLY A 20 -13.55 -1.53 6.55
N PRO A 21 -14.91 -1.43 6.55
CA PRO A 21 -15.61 -0.45 5.73
C PRO A 21 -15.29 1.00 6.08
N ALA A 22 -14.89 1.28 7.30
CA ALA A 22 -14.56 2.62 7.79
C ALA A 22 -13.04 2.90 7.83
N ASP A 23 -12.21 1.99 7.33
CA ASP A 23 -10.75 2.16 7.38
C ASP A 23 -10.28 3.39 6.58
N ARG A 24 -9.30 4.06 7.15
CA ARG A 24 -8.53 5.12 6.47
C ARG A 24 -7.27 4.47 5.91
N VAL A 25 -7.19 4.40 4.59
CA VAL A 25 -6.18 3.62 3.87
C VAL A 25 -5.20 4.55 3.17
N LEU A 26 -3.90 4.22 3.20
CA LEU A 26 -2.87 4.84 2.37
C LEU A 26 -2.28 3.81 1.41
N GLU A 27 -2.30 4.10 0.12
CA GLU A 27 -1.56 3.35 -0.88
C GLU A 27 -0.30 4.11 -1.30
N ILE A 28 0.85 3.43 -1.21
CA ILE A 28 2.16 3.93 -1.64
C ILE A 28 2.48 3.35 -3.01
N GLY A 29 2.79 4.22 -3.99
CA GLY A 29 3.08 3.79 -5.35
C GLY A 29 1.84 3.31 -6.09
N CYS A 30 0.78 4.12 -6.12
CA CYS A 30 -0.53 3.73 -6.64
C CYS A 30 -0.58 3.52 -8.16
N GLY A 31 0.45 3.94 -8.90
CA GLY A 31 0.48 3.83 -10.34
C GLY A 31 -0.78 4.47 -10.96
N ARG A 32 -1.45 3.73 -11.82
CA ARG A 32 -2.65 4.19 -12.53
C ARG A 32 -3.96 3.96 -11.75
N GLY A 33 -3.89 3.66 -10.45
CA GLY A 33 -5.03 3.65 -9.53
C GLY A 33 -5.95 2.43 -9.61
N ALA A 34 -5.46 1.28 -10.08
CA ALA A 34 -6.27 0.06 -10.14
C ALA A 34 -6.61 -0.48 -8.74
N ALA A 35 -5.66 -0.48 -7.81
CA ALA A 35 -5.91 -0.89 -6.44
C ALA A 35 -6.79 0.12 -5.69
N VAL A 36 -6.66 1.42 -5.98
CA VAL A 36 -7.56 2.46 -5.45
C VAL A 36 -9.02 2.11 -5.73
N ALA A 37 -9.34 1.73 -6.97
CA ALA A 37 -10.70 1.34 -7.34
C ALA A 37 -11.21 0.14 -6.52
N LEU A 38 -10.37 -0.91 -6.38
CA LEU A 38 -10.72 -2.09 -5.58
C LEU A 38 -10.93 -1.78 -4.10
N VAL A 39 -10.11 -0.91 -3.54
CA VAL A 39 -10.25 -0.48 -2.13
C VAL A 39 -11.54 0.31 -1.95
N CYS A 40 -11.86 1.22 -2.86
CA CYS A 40 -13.11 2.00 -2.79
C CYS A 40 -14.37 1.11 -2.78
N GLU A 41 -14.34 -0.04 -3.47
CA GLU A 41 -15.44 -1.01 -3.44
C GLU A 41 -15.66 -1.67 -2.07
N ARG A 42 -14.64 -1.67 -1.21
CA ARG A 42 -14.69 -2.25 0.15
C ARG A 42 -15.03 -1.22 1.22
N LEU A 43 -14.92 0.07 0.90
CA LEU A 43 -15.14 1.15 1.86
C LEU A 43 -16.61 1.58 1.87
N ALA A 44 -17.11 1.82 3.09
CA ALA A 44 -18.40 2.44 3.36
C ALA A 44 -18.21 3.41 4.54
N GLY A 45 -17.96 4.67 4.23
CA GLY A 45 -17.57 5.71 5.20
C GLY A 45 -16.05 5.86 5.40
N GLY A 46 -15.25 4.89 5.00
CA GLY A 46 -13.79 4.99 4.97
C GLY A 46 -13.28 5.79 3.78
N THR A 47 -11.97 6.00 3.76
CA THR A 47 -11.28 6.78 2.71
C THR A 47 -9.99 6.12 2.28
N ILE A 48 -9.56 6.36 1.03
CA ILE A 48 -8.22 6.02 0.57
C ILE A 48 -7.49 7.27 0.11
N THR A 49 -6.28 7.43 0.62
CA THR A 49 -5.27 8.36 0.10
C THR A 49 -4.26 7.56 -0.69
N ALA A 50 -3.90 7.99 -1.88
CA ALA A 50 -2.94 7.30 -2.72
C ALA A 50 -1.86 8.26 -3.22
N ILE A 51 -0.62 7.81 -3.20
CA ILE A 51 0.53 8.61 -3.65
C ILE A 51 1.32 7.88 -4.72
N ASP A 52 1.82 8.64 -5.67
CA ASP A 52 2.83 8.20 -6.65
C ASP A 52 3.66 9.41 -7.07
N ARG A 53 4.95 9.19 -7.29
CA ARG A 53 5.86 10.26 -7.75
C ARG A 53 5.62 10.69 -9.20
N SER A 54 4.98 9.84 -9.99
CA SER A 54 4.70 10.09 -11.41
C SER A 54 3.41 10.90 -11.59
N HIS A 55 3.55 12.12 -12.09
CA HIS A 55 2.39 12.95 -12.46
C HIS A 55 1.49 12.27 -13.50
N THR A 56 2.07 11.61 -14.50
CA THR A 56 1.30 10.88 -15.52
C THR A 56 0.50 9.73 -14.91
N ALA A 57 1.10 9.00 -13.95
CA ALA A 57 0.40 7.91 -13.26
C ALA A 57 -0.76 8.45 -12.40
N THR A 58 -0.52 9.47 -11.61
CA THR A 58 -1.55 10.04 -10.73
C THR A 58 -2.68 10.72 -11.51
N ALA A 59 -2.38 11.35 -12.66
CA ALA A 59 -3.41 11.89 -13.54
C ALA A 59 -4.33 10.78 -14.07
N ALA A 60 -3.75 9.67 -14.55
CA ALA A 60 -4.52 8.51 -15.01
C ALA A 60 -5.29 7.84 -13.85
N ALA A 61 -4.72 7.80 -12.66
CA ALA A 61 -5.38 7.26 -11.46
C ALA A 61 -6.59 8.10 -11.05
N LYS A 62 -6.49 9.44 -11.12
CA LYS A 62 -7.61 10.36 -10.86
C LYS A 62 -8.73 10.19 -11.88
N GLU A 63 -8.40 10.05 -13.15
CA GLU A 63 -9.36 9.82 -14.21
C GLU A 63 -10.09 8.49 -14.00
N ARG A 64 -9.36 7.41 -13.74
CA ARG A 64 -9.93 6.08 -13.46
C ARG A 64 -10.89 6.09 -12.27
N ASN A 65 -10.58 6.86 -11.23
CA ASN A 65 -11.33 6.91 -9.98
C ASN A 65 -12.16 8.19 -9.81
N ALA A 66 -12.53 8.84 -10.92
CA ALA A 66 -13.17 10.18 -10.90
C ALA A 66 -14.39 10.25 -9.98
N ALA A 67 -15.24 9.23 -9.96
CA ALA A 67 -16.42 9.21 -9.10
C ALA A 67 -16.05 9.16 -7.60
N ALA A 68 -15.07 8.33 -7.21
CA ALA A 68 -14.59 8.23 -5.84
C ALA A 68 -13.87 9.51 -5.40
N VAL A 69 -13.12 10.15 -6.31
CA VAL A 69 -12.50 11.47 -6.06
C VAL A 69 -13.55 12.54 -5.84
N ALA A 70 -14.57 12.61 -6.69
CA ALA A 70 -15.67 13.56 -6.56
C ALA A 70 -16.47 13.36 -5.26
N ALA A 71 -16.63 12.10 -4.82
CA ALA A 71 -17.30 11.75 -3.57
C ALA A 71 -16.44 12.00 -2.32
N GLY A 72 -15.14 12.30 -2.47
CA GLY A 72 -14.21 12.44 -1.36
C GLY A 72 -13.76 11.10 -0.72
N THR A 73 -14.13 9.96 -1.31
CA THR A 73 -13.67 8.63 -0.86
C THR A 73 -12.22 8.38 -1.22
N ALA A 74 -11.74 8.91 -2.35
CA ALA A 74 -10.36 8.80 -2.81
C ALA A 74 -9.70 10.17 -2.93
N VAL A 75 -8.48 10.28 -2.42
CA VAL A 75 -7.61 11.47 -2.57
C VAL A 75 -6.27 11.00 -3.13
N LEU A 76 -5.81 11.60 -4.23
CA LEU A 76 -4.56 11.22 -4.88
C LEU A 76 -3.60 12.41 -4.94
N HIS A 77 -2.35 12.17 -4.54
CA HIS A 77 -1.28 13.17 -4.58
C HIS A 77 -0.12 12.69 -5.44
N THR A 78 0.46 13.62 -6.21
CA THR A 78 1.72 13.39 -6.91
C THR A 78 2.86 13.77 -5.96
N THR A 79 3.44 12.78 -5.31
CA THR A 79 4.57 12.95 -4.39
C THR A 79 5.32 11.63 -4.21
N ALA A 80 6.61 11.72 -3.94
CA ALA A 80 7.38 10.57 -3.49
C ALA A 80 7.06 10.28 -2.01
N LEU A 81 7.26 9.03 -1.57
CA LEU A 81 7.01 8.63 -0.19
C LEU A 81 7.81 9.47 0.82
N GLU A 82 9.08 9.70 0.54
CA GLU A 82 9.99 10.46 1.40
C GLU A 82 9.66 11.96 1.52
N ASP A 83 8.88 12.49 0.59
CA ASP A 83 8.46 13.89 0.55
C ASP A 83 6.99 14.09 0.96
N ALA A 84 6.27 12.99 1.16
CA ALA A 84 4.89 13.04 1.62
C ALA A 84 4.82 13.49 3.09
N ALA A 85 3.78 14.24 3.43
CA ALA A 85 3.51 14.69 4.77
C ALA A 85 2.05 14.44 5.14
N PHE A 86 1.84 13.61 6.17
CA PHE A 86 0.54 13.32 6.73
C PHE A 86 0.58 13.50 8.25
N GLU A 87 -0.57 13.68 8.86
CA GLU A 87 -0.68 13.78 10.31
C GLU A 87 -0.39 12.42 10.97
N ASP A 88 0.11 12.47 12.19
CA ASP A 88 0.35 11.29 12.99
C ASP A 88 -0.98 10.54 13.25
N GLY A 89 -0.98 9.24 13.01
CA GLY A 89 -2.17 8.42 13.20
C GLY A 89 -3.26 8.60 12.15
N ALA A 90 -2.95 9.17 10.99
CA ALA A 90 -3.93 9.44 9.93
C ALA A 90 -4.53 8.18 9.30
N PHE A 91 -3.85 7.02 9.36
CA PHE A 91 -4.24 5.82 8.63
C PHE A 91 -4.37 4.58 9.51
N ASP A 92 -5.36 3.76 9.21
CA ASP A 92 -5.57 2.45 9.86
C ASP A 92 -4.86 1.33 9.08
N ARG A 93 -4.70 1.52 7.77
CA ARG A 93 -3.99 0.61 6.86
C ARG A 93 -3.08 1.41 5.93
N VAL A 94 -1.84 0.95 5.81
CA VAL A 94 -0.90 1.43 4.79
C VAL A 94 -0.46 0.23 3.97
N PHE A 95 -0.48 0.33 2.65
CA PHE A 95 -0.03 -0.74 1.79
C PHE A 95 0.75 -0.27 0.58
N ALA A 96 1.57 -1.17 0.05
CA ALA A 96 2.30 -1.00 -1.19
C ALA A 96 2.35 -2.32 -1.96
N VAL A 97 2.20 -2.27 -3.28
CA VAL A 97 2.30 -3.43 -4.17
C VAL A 97 3.42 -3.19 -5.17
N ASN A 98 4.41 -4.08 -5.20
CA ASN A 98 5.59 -4.01 -6.08
C ASN A 98 6.42 -2.71 -5.92
N VAL A 99 6.47 -2.15 -4.73
CA VAL A 99 7.33 -1.00 -4.42
C VAL A 99 8.68 -1.51 -3.89
N ASN A 100 9.71 -1.44 -4.73
CA ASN A 100 10.96 -2.16 -4.50
C ASN A 100 11.89 -1.49 -3.47
N LEU A 101 11.66 -0.22 -3.10
CA LEU A 101 12.50 0.47 -2.12
C LEU A 101 12.63 -0.31 -0.79
N PHE A 102 11.60 -1.07 -0.40
CA PHE A 102 11.56 -1.79 0.87
C PHE A 102 12.49 -2.99 0.97
N TRP A 103 13.08 -3.45 -0.15
CA TRP A 103 14.01 -4.57 -0.14
C TRP A 103 15.29 -4.34 -0.94
N VAL A 104 15.37 -3.32 -1.81
CA VAL A 104 16.59 -3.02 -2.60
C VAL A 104 17.56 -2.08 -1.89
N ARG A 105 17.10 -1.33 -0.89
CA ARG A 105 17.91 -0.45 -0.05
C ARG A 105 17.35 -0.39 1.37
N SER A 106 18.03 0.31 2.27
CA SER A 106 17.49 0.55 3.62
C SER A 106 16.24 1.46 3.55
N PRO A 107 15.07 0.98 3.99
CA PRO A 107 13.84 1.76 4.00
C PRO A 107 13.58 2.47 5.35
N ALA A 108 14.62 2.67 6.17
CA ALA A 108 14.47 3.16 7.54
C ALA A 108 13.71 4.49 7.63
N ARG A 109 14.04 5.44 6.76
CA ARG A 109 13.36 6.75 6.72
C ARG A 109 11.88 6.60 6.37
N GLU A 110 11.58 5.83 5.35
CA GLU A 110 10.22 5.62 4.86
C GLU A 110 9.37 4.84 5.87
N LEU A 111 9.93 3.81 6.48
CA LEU A 111 9.25 3.05 7.53
C LEU A 111 9.00 3.90 8.78
N GLY A 112 9.93 4.79 9.13
CA GLY A 112 9.75 5.75 10.22
C GLY A 112 8.58 6.71 9.96
N LEU A 113 8.43 7.21 8.73
CA LEU A 113 7.28 8.03 8.32
C LEU A 113 5.98 7.23 8.41
N ILE A 114 5.94 6.02 7.85
CA ILE A 114 4.77 5.14 7.88
C ILE A 114 4.36 4.82 9.31
N SER A 115 5.34 4.55 10.19
CA SER A 115 5.07 4.28 11.62
C SER A 115 4.35 5.45 12.30
N ARG A 116 4.74 6.69 11.99
CA ARG A 116 4.07 7.88 12.52
C ARG A 116 2.66 8.05 11.97
N TRP A 117 2.46 7.82 10.67
CA TRP A 117 1.17 8.00 10.02
C TRP A 117 0.14 6.93 10.37
N LEU A 118 0.58 5.74 10.80
CA LEU A 118 -0.32 4.69 11.27
C LEU A 118 -0.93 5.04 12.62
N ALA A 119 -2.23 4.83 12.73
CA ALA A 119 -2.93 4.88 14.01
C ALA A 119 -2.45 3.75 14.94
N PRO A 120 -2.62 3.89 16.26
CA PRO A 120 -2.37 2.79 17.20
C PRO A 120 -3.10 1.52 16.77
N GLY A 121 -2.39 0.38 16.66
CA GLY A 121 -2.93 -0.87 16.14
C GLY A 121 -3.13 -0.93 14.62
N GLY A 122 -2.77 0.14 13.89
CA GLY A 122 -2.77 0.18 12.44
C GLY A 122 -1.77 -0.80 11.84
N ARG A 123 -2.01 -1.22 10.61
CA ARG A 123 -1.22 -2.25 9.92
C ARG A 123 -0.59 -1.76 8.63
N LEU A 124 0.65 -2.18 8.45
CA LEU A 124 1.41 -2.07 7.20
C LEU A 124 1.31 -3.39 6.44
N HIS A 125 1.00 -3.32 5.14
CA HIS A 125 0.98 -4.46 4.24
C HIS A 125 1.89 -4.20 3.04
N LEU A 126 2.90 -5.02 2.86
CA LEU A 126 3.81 -4.94 1.73
C LEU A 126 3.65 -6.20 0.88
N PHE A 127 3.42 -6.00 -0.42
CA PHE A 127 3.16 -7.08 -1.37
C PHE A 127 4.11 -7.03 -2.56
N TRP A 128 4.55 -8.21 -3.03
CA TRP A 128 5.27 -8.35 -4.29
C TRP A 128 4.81 -9.57 -5.05
N GLN A 129 4.61 -9.40 -6.35
CA GLN A 129 4.57 -10.50 -7.30
C GLN A 129 5.99 -10.67 -7.85
N ALA A 130 6.74 -11.58 -7.25
CA ALA A 130 8.11 -11.85 -7.67
C ALA A 130 8.13 -12.66 -8.98
N PRO A 131 9.19 -12.53 -9.81
CA PRO A 131 9.31 -13.27 -11.08
C PRO A 131 9.58 -14.76 -10.91
N GLY A 132 9.74 -15.26 -9.68
CA GLY A 132 9.95 -16.67 -9.38
C GLY A 132 10.12 -16.91 -7.90
N GLU A 133 10.12 -18.20 -7.52
CA GLU A 133 10.18 -18.63 -6.10
C GLU A 133 11.45 -18.17 -5.38
N ALA A 134 12.60 -18.21 -6.05
CA ALA A 134 13.87 -17.78 -5.46
C ALA A 134 13.84 -16.29 -5.09
N LYS A 135 13.30 -15.43 -5.96
CA LYS A 135 13.17 -14.01 -5.66
C LYS A 135 12.11 -13.75 -4.60
N ALA A 136 11.00 -14.50 -4.61
CA ALA A 136 9.99 -14.43 -3.58
C ALA A 136 10.57 -14.77 -2.19
N ALA A 137 11.36 -15.85 -2.10
CA ALA A 137 12.04 -16.25 -0.87
C ALA A 137 13.05 -15.19 -0.40
N GLU A 138 13.82 -14.60 -1.32
CA GLU A 138 14.77 -13.52 -1.00
C GLU A 138 14.06 -12.31 -0.36
N ILE A 139 12.96 -11.85 -0.94
CA ILE A 139 12.20 -10.71 -0.44
C ILE A 139 11.58 -11.05 0.93
N ALA A 140 10.99 -12.24 1.06
CA ALA A 140 10.38 -12.71 2.31
C ALA A 140 11.38 -12.82 3.48
N VAL A 141 12.66 -12.99 3.19
CA VAL A 141 13.74 -13.01 4.20
C VAL A 141 14.27 -11.61 4.51
N LYS A 142 14.41 -10.75 3.50
CA LYS A 142 15.03 -9.42 3.64
C LYS A 142 14.11 -8.38 4.31
N VAL A 143 12.82 -8.41 3.99
CA VAL A 143 11.89 -7.34 4.42
C VAL A 143 11.56 -7.40 5.90
N PRO A 144 11.24 -8.54 6.52
CA PRO A 144 10.84 -8.57 7.93
C PRO A 144 11.83 -7.96 8.90
N PRO A 145 13.15 -8.26 8.82
CA PRO A 145 14.13 -7.63 9.72
C PRO A 145 14.18 -6.10 9.59
N ALA A 146 14.07 -5.57 8.36
CA ALA A 146 14.07 -4.13 8.12
C ALA A 146 12.84 -3.46 8.75
N VAL A 147 11.67 -4.09 8.63
CA VAL A 147 10.42 -3.63 9.22
C VAL A 147 10.48 -3.68 10.76
N THR A 148 11.00 -4.76 11.32
CA THR A 148 11.17 -4.91 12.78
C THR A 148 12.15 -3.89 13.35
N ALA A 149 13.23 -3.57 12.63
CA ALA A 149 14.22 -2.59 13.07
C ALA A 149 13.63 -1.18 13.27
N GLU A 150 12.54 -0.87 12.57
CA GLU A 150 11.83 0.42 12.70
C GLU A 150 10.62 0.34 13.67
N GLY A 151 10.61 -0.63 14.56
CA GLY A 151 9.64 -0.72 15.66
C GLY A 151 8.30 -1.34 15.30
N PHE A 152 8.19 -2.02 14.16
CA PHE A 152 6.99 -2.78 13.84
C PHE A 152 7.05 -4.20 14.40
N HIS A 153 5.90 -4.72 14.74
CA HIS A 153 5.73 -6.14 15.04
C HIS A 153 5.22 -6.87 13.80
N VAL A 154 6.04 -7.74 13.21
CA VAL A 154 5.68 -8.53 12.04
C VAL A 154 4.70 -9.64 12.47
N GLU A 155 3.51 -9.65 11.87
CA GLU A 155 2.43 -10.61 12.20
C GLU A 155 2.36 -11.76 11.19
N THR A 156 2.64 -11.49 9.91
CA THR A 156 2.52 -12.47 8.84
C THR A 156 3.63 -12.28 7.82
N VAL A 157 4.22 -13.38 7.39
CA VAL A 157 5.13 -13.44 6.23
C VAL A 157 4.69 -14.61 5.35
N ALA A 158 4.37 -14.33 4.10
CA ALA A 158 4.05 -15.32 3.08
C ALA A 158 4.86 -15.06 1.81
N ALA A 159 5.18 -16.11 1.06
CA ALA A 159 5.89 -16.01 -0.21
C ALA A 159 5.03 -16.38 -1.43
N SER A 160 3.88 -17.00 -1.22
CA SER A 160 2.94 -17.47 -2.26
C SER A 160 1.49 -17.30 -1.79
N PRO A 161 0.56 -16.96 -2.67
CA PRO A 161 0.67 -16.64 -4.10
C PRO A 161 1.30 -15.27 -4.40
N LEU A 162 1.42 -14.42 -3.38
CA LEU A 162 2.19 -13.16 -3.36
C LEU A 162 3.16 -13.20 -2.19
N VAL A 163 4.30 -12.54 -2.33
CA VAL A 163 5.05 -12.17 -1.13
C VAL A 163 4.21 -11.15 -0.37
N HIS A 164 3.92 -11.44 0.89
CA HIS A 164 3.16 -10.57 1.77
C HIS A 164 3.84 -10.47 3.12
N VAL A 165 4.18 -9.28 3.51
CA VAL A 165 4.64 -8.95 4.86
C VAL A 165 3.61 -8.05 5.50
N GLN A 166 2.97 -8.53 6.57
CA GLN A 166 2.06 -7.77 7.38
C GLN A 166 2.71 -7.46 8.72
N ALA A 167 2.68 -6.20 9.09
CA ALA A 167 3.22 -5.75 10.36
C ALA A 167 2.29 -4.76 11.04
N ARG A 168 2.27 -4.80 12.36
CA ARG A 168 1.49 -3.89 13.18
C ARG A 168 2.43 -2.84 13.78
N ARG A 169 1.97 -1.58 13.85
CA ARG A 169 2.61 -0.57 14.66
C ARG A 169 2.59 -0.98 16.13
N SER A 170 3.75 -0.94 16.78
CA SER A 170 3.90 -1.15 18.23
C SER A 170 3.31 -0.01 19.03
#